data_1a88043c8bf37366cb7c041151789707
#
_entry.id   1a88043c8bf37366cb7c041151789707
#
_cell.length_a   1.000
_cell.length_b   1.000
_cell.length_c   1.000
_cell.angle_alpha   90.00
_cell.angle_beta   90.00
_cell.angle_gamma   90.00
#
_symmetry.space_group_name_H-M   'P 1'
#
loop_
_entity.id
_entity.type
_entity.pdbx_description
1 polymer ?
#
loop_
_entity_poly.entity_id
_entity_poly.type
_entity_poly.pdbx_seq_one_letter_code
_entity_poly.pdbx_strand_id
1 'polypeptide(L)'
;MGNFKLTSSAFEDGGEIPRECGYKNGNEEPPLTISGIPEETASLALIMDDPDAMGAVGKVWVHWVVWNIIRDQDMLPNDDITPLYDSKITADVRCGMTDFDDTGYGGPAPPDKRHTYVFKLYALDSMLDLSKESTKADVEKAMEGHIIEQATLTGTYAP
;
A
#
# COMPACT_ATOMS: atom_id res chain seq x y z
N MET A 1 -2.15 -6.02 -21.49
CA MET A 1 -0.83 -6.19 -20.91
C MET A 1 -0.32 -4.84 -20.40
N GLY A 2 0.15 -4.80 -19.18
CA GLY A 2 0.80 -3.62 -18.63
C GLY A 2 -0.08 -2.43 -18.31
N ASN A 3 -1.39 -2.62 -18.21
CA ASN A 3 -2.31 -1.54 -17.84
C ASN A 3 -2.60 -1.48 -16.33
N PHE A 4 -1.98 -2.35 -15.56
CA PHE A 4 -2.16 -2.38 -14.11
C PHE A 4 -1.46 -1.17 -13.50
N LYS A 5 -2.23 -0.27 -12.89
CA LYS A 5 -1.73 0.99 -12.34
C LYS A 5 -2.31 1.30 -10.99
N LEU A 6 -1.51 1.97 -10.18
CA LEU A 6 -1.93 2.54 -8.90
C LEU A 6 -1.78 4.05 -8.99
N THR A 7 -2.84 4.78 -8.72
CA THR A 7 -2.85 6.24 -8.77
C THR A 7 -3.54 6.80 -7.54
N SER A 8 -3.44 8.13 -7.35
CA SER A 8 -4.18 8.83 -6.31
C SER A 8 -4.86 10.05 -6.92
N SER A 9 -6.08 10.33 -6.46
CA SER A 9 -6.77 11.57 -6.83
C SER A 9 -6.23 12.78 -6.07
N ALA A 10 -5.42 12.55 -5.04
CA ALA A 10 -4.92 13.61 -4.17
C ALA A 10 -3.49 14.05 -4.51
N PHE A 11 -2.71 13.24 -5.21
CA PHE A 11 -1.36 13.61 -5.64
C PHE A 11 -0.95 12.79 -6.87
N GLU A 12 -0.07 13.37 -7.68
CA GLU A 12 0.49 12.70 -8.85
C GLU A 12 1.69 11.85 -8.44
N ASP A 13 2.04 10.86 -9.27
CA ASP A 13 3.24 10.07 -9.06
C ASP A 13 4.45 11.00 -8.98
N GLY A 14 5.20 10.91 -7.90
CA GLY A 14 6.31 11.82 -7.62
C GLY A 14 5.90 13.14 -6.98
N GLY A 15 4.59 13.39 -6.83
CA GLY A 15 4.08 14.62 -6.24
C GLY A 15 4.04 14.58 -4.70
N GLU A 16 3.51 15.63 -4.11
CA GLU A 16 3.46 15.75 -2.66
C GLU A 16 2.20 15.09 -2.09
N ILE A 17 2.40 14.21 -1.11
CA ILE A 17 1.31 13.58 -0.38
C ILE A 17 0.64 14.64 0.50
N PRO A 18 -0.71 14.69 0.56
CA PRO A 18 -1.41 15.67 1.38
C PRO A 18 -0.97 15.64 2.85
N ARG A 19 -0.90 16.81 3.47
CA ARG A 19 -0.41 16.95 4.85
C ARG A 19 -1.22 16.10 5.84
N GLU A 20 -2.53 16.00 5.64
CA GLU A 20 -3.40 15.21 6.52
C GLU A 20 -3.11 13.72 6.49
N CYS A 21 -2.38 13.25 5.48
CA CYS A 21 -1.97 11.85 5.40
C CYS A 21 -0.72 11.54 6.23
N GLY A 22 -0.05 12.55 6.75
CA GLY A 22 1.14 12.37 7.58
C GLY A 22 0.82 11.83 8.96
N TYR A 23 1.75 11.07 9.52
CA TYR A 23 1.57 10.38 10.80
C TYR A 23 1.15 11.31 11.93
N LYS A 24 1.75 12.50 11.98
CA LYS A 24 1.50 13.48 13.04
C LYS A 24 0.47 14.53 12.67
N ASN A 25 -0.11 14.47 11.48
CA ASN A 25 -1.00 15.50 10.95
C ASN A 25 -2.40 14.99 10.64
N GLY A 26 -2.81 13.90 11.27
CA GLY A 26 -4.12 13.29 11.05
C GLY A 26 -4.03 11.83 10.72
N ASN A 27 -2.93 11.41 10.12
CA ASN A 27 -2.68 10.01 9.75
C ASN A 27 -3.81 9.42 8.92
N GLU A 28 -4.35 10.20 7.98
CA GLU A 28 -5.43 9.75 7.11
C GLU A 28 -4.89 8.95 5.93
N GLU A 29 -5.56 7.86 5.59
CA GLU A 29 -5.19 7.07 4.41
C GLU A 29 -5.38 7.92 3.16
N PRO A 30 -4.36 7.97 2.27
CA PRO A 30 -4.53 8.70 1.02
C PRO A 30 -5.52 7.95 0.12
N PRO A 31 -6.27 8.68 -0.73
CA PRO A 31 -7.11 8.00 -1.72
C PRO A 31 -6.22 7.27 -2.71
N LEU A 32 -6.53 6.01 -2.98
CA LEU A 32 -5.80 5.19 -3.92
C LEU A 32 -6.78 4.53 -4.88
N THR A 33 -6.47 4.60 -6.16
CA THR A 33 -7.28 4.06 -7.24
C THR A 33 -6.46 3.04 -8.02
N ILE A 34 -7.06 1.92 -8.34
CA ILE A 34 -6.44 0.90 -9.19
C ILE A 34 -7.08 0.91 -10.56
N SER A 35 -6.30 0.53 -11.57
CA SER A 35 -6.83 0.33 -12.93
C SER A 35 -6.10 -0.85 -13.56
N GLY A 36 -6.77 -1.50 -14.51
CA GLY A 36 -6.17 -2.57 -15.29
C GLY A 36 -5.85 -3.84 -14.50
N ILE A 37 -6.70 -4.21 -13.54
CA ILE A 37 -6.49 -5.42 -12.74
C ILE A 37 -6.44 -6.63 -13.67
N PRO A 38 -5.38 -7.47 -13.62
CA PRO A 38 -5.33 -8.69 -14.44
C PRO A 38 -6.49 -9.64 -14.13
N GLU A 39 -7.00 -10.32 -15.14
CA GLU A 39 -8.16 -11.21 -14.98
C GLU A 39 -7.91 -12.35 -14.00
N GLU A 40 -6.69 -12.84 -13.95
CA GLU A 40 -6.33 -13.99 -13.10
C GLU A 40 -6.14 -13.61 -11.64
N THR A 41 -6.33 -12.34 -11.30
CA THR A 41 -6.08 -11.85 -9.95
C THR A 41 -7.06 -12.44 -8.94
N ALA A 42 -6.55 -13.13 -7.93
CA ALA A 42 -7.35 -13.63 -6.82
C ALA A 42 -7.39 -12.66 -5.66
N SER A 43 -6.30 -11.92 -5.43
CA SER A 43 -6.23 -10.91 -4.39
C SER A 43 -5.15 -9.88 -4.71
N LEU A 44 -5.19 -8.77 -3.97
CA LEU A 44 -4.18 -7.72 -4.08
C LEU A 44 -3.48 -7.56 -2.74
N ALA A 45 -2.21 -7.15 -2.79
CA ALA A 45 -1.44 -6.78 -1.61
C ALA A 45 -0.82 -5.41 -1.83
N LEU A 46 -0.76 -4.60 -0.77
CA LEU A 46 -0.22 -3.25 -0.81
C LEU A 46 0.86 -3.11 0.25
N ILE A 47 2.02 -2.60 -0.13
CA ILE A 47 3.10 -2.29 0.78
C ILE A 47 3.53 -0.85 0.55
N MET A 48 3.55 -0.03 1.61
CA MET A 48 4.06 1.33 1.57
C MET A 48 5.29 1.41 2.46
N ASP A 49 6.41 1.86 1.91
CA ASP A 49 7.64 2.02 2.68
C ASP A 49 8.40 3.28 2.30
N ASP A 50 9.39 3.61 3.13
CA ASP A 50 10.22 4.80 2.98
C ASP A 50 11.70 4.39 2.89
N PRO A 51 12.24 4.22 1.68
CA PRO A 51 13.66 3.87 1.53
C PRO A 51 14.61 5.01 1.95
N ASP A 52 14.15 6.27 1.95
CA ASP A 52 14.97 7.39 2.39
C ASP A 52 15.18 7.40 3.91
N ALA A 53 14.43 6.62 4.65
CA ALA A 53 14.64 6.46 6.07
C ALA A 53 15.99 5.79 6.39
N MET A 54 16.59 5.11 5.40
CA MET A 54 17.90 4.48 5.58
C MET A 54 18.96 5.51 6.05
N GLY A 55 18.93 6.74 5.51
CA GLY A 55 19.86 7.78 5.92
C GLY A 55 19.54 8.41 7.28
N ALA A 56 18.29 8.34 7.71
CA ALA A 56 17.84 8.97 8.95
C ALA A 56 17.86 8.02 10.14
N VAL A 57 17.45 6.76 9.94
CA VAL A 57 17.28 5.80 11.03
C VAL A 57 17.95 4.44 10.76
N GLY A 58 18.67 4.31 9.66
CA GLY A 58 19.46 3.12 9.36
C GLY A 58 18.69 1.94 8.79
N LYS A 59 17.44 2.14 8.38
CA LYS A 59 16.64 1.08 7.76
C LYS A 59 15.56 1.68 6.89
N VAL A 60 15.03 0.89 5.95
CA VAL A 60 13.82 1.22 5.24
C VAL A 60 12.66 1.16 6.24
N TRP A 61 11.87 2.21 6.33
CA TRP A 61 10.77 2.26 7.30
C TRP A 61 9.49 1.76 6.65
N VAL A 62 8.86 0.77 7.28
CA VAL A 62 7.61 0.18 6.77
C VAL A 62 6.43 0.95 7.34
N HIS A 63 5.61 1.50 6.45
CA HIS A 63 4.47 2.35 6.81
C HIS A 63 3.13 1.65 6.73
N TRP A 64 2.97 0.69 5.84
CA TRP A 64 1.66 0.07 5.61
C TRP A 64 1.85 -1.28 4.91
N VAL A 65 1.20 -2.31 5.44
CA VAL A 65 1.24 -3.65 4.87
C VAL A 65 -0.18 -4.19 4.86
N VAL A 66 -0.70 -4.48 3.67
CA VAL A 66 -2.08 -4.93 3.52
C VAL A 66 -2.09 -6.12 2.55
N TRP A 67 -2.88 -7.13 2.85
CA TRP A 67 -3.04 -8.25 1.93
C TRP A 67 -4.48 -8.74 1.95
N ASN A 68 -4.79 -9.65 1.01
CA ASN A 68 -6.14 -10.17 0.81
C ASN A 68 -7.16 -9.07 0.51
N ILE A 69 -6.73 -8.07 -0.25
CA ILE A 69 -7.65 -7.10 -0.84
C ILE A 69 -8.32 -7.84 -1.99
N ILE A 70 -9.56 -8.25 -1.78
CA ILE A 70 -10.27 -9.08 -2.74
C ILE A 70 -11.17 -8.18 -3.58
N ARG A 71 -11.10 -8.40 -4.89
CA ARG A 71 -11.96 -7.71 -5.81
C ARG A 71 -13.40 -8.22 -5.66
N ASP A 72 -14.30 -7.32 -5.28
CA ASP A 72 -15.73 -7.60 -5.30
C ASP A 72 -16.15 -7.73 -6.77
N GLN A 73 -17.19 -8.53 -7.04
CA GLN A 73 -17.74 -8.68 -8.38
C GLN A 73 -18.21 -7.34 -8.97
N ASP A 74 -18.62 -6.42 -8.11
CA ASP A 74 -19.10 -5.10 -8.52
C ASP A 74 -17.98 -4.07 -8.67
N MET A 75 -16.74 -4.44 -8.33
CA MET A 75 -15.60 -3.53 -8.48
C MET A 75 -15.28 -3.34 -9.96
N LEU A 76 -15.30 -2.09 -10.40
CA LEU A 76 -14.99 -1.74 -11.78
C LEU A 76 -13.49 -1.78 -12.02
N PRO A 77 -13.03 -1.86 -13.31
CA PRO A 77 -11.60 -1.88 -13.62
C PRO A 77 -10.81 -0.68 -13.09
N ASN A 78 -11.48 0.46 -12.85
CA ASN A 78 -10.88 1.68 -12.30
C ASN A 78 -11.60 2.02 -11.01
N ASP A 79 -11.16 1.43 -9.90
CA ASP A 79 -11.87 1.59 -8.64
C ASP A 79 -10.93 1.98 -7.51
N ASP A 80 -11.52 2.61 -6.48
CA ASP A 80 -10.79 3.00 -5.28
C ASP A 80 -10.63 1.78 -4.37
N ILE A 81 -9.43 1.62 -3.83
CA ILE A 81 -9.15 0.56 -2.84
C ILE A 81 -9.01 1.12 -1.43
N THR A 82 -9.08 2.45 -1.28
CA THR A 82 -9.10 3.09 0.03
C THR A 82 -10.33 4.00 0.12
N PRO A 83 -10.88 4.19 1.32
CA PRO A 83 -10.48 3.54 2.56
C PRO A 83 -10.75 2.03 2.54
N LEU A 84 -9.94 1.28 3.28
CA LEU A 84 -10.04 -0.19 3.29
C LEU A 84 -11.36 -0.72 3.85
N TYR A 85 -12.15 0.14 4.45
CA TYR A 85 -13.45 -0.22 5.01
C TYR A 85 -14.62 0.09 4.07
N ASP A 86 -14.31 0.46 2.83
CA ASP A 86 -15.34 0.67 1.82
C ASP A 86 -16.04 -0.67 1.54
N SER A 87 -17.34 -0.60 1.23
CA SER A 87 -18.15 -1.80 0.99
C SER A 87 -17.68 -2.64 -0.20
N LYS A 88 -16.86 -2.07 -1.08
CA LYS A 88 -16.29 -2.81 -2.23
C LYS A 88 -15.11 -3.67 -1.83
N ILE A 89 -14.55 -3.47 -0.63
CA ILE A 89 -13.44 -4.26 -0.11
C ILE A 89 -14.02 -5.30 0.84
N THR A 90 -13.65 -6.54 0.66
CA THR A 90 -14.22 -7.62 1.47
C THR A 90 -13.66 -7.64 2.89
N ALA A 91 -14.33 -8.39 3.76
CA ALA A 91 -13.93 -8.52 5.15
C ALA A 91 -12.64 -9.36 5.33
N ASP A 92 -12.14 -9.95 4.25
CA ASP A 92 -10.92 -10.79 4.31
C ASP A 92 -9.64 -9.98 4.30
N VAL A 93 -9.71 -8.66 4.07
CA VAL A 93 -8.54 -7.80 4.08
C VAL A 93 -7.88 -7.79 5.46
N ARG A 94 -6.54 -7.82 5.47
CA ARG A 94 -5.75 -7.80 6.70
C ARG A 94 -4.63 -6.78 6.58
N CYS A 95 -4.30 -6.16 7.71
CA CYS A 95 -3.16 -5.24 7.81
C CYS A 95 -2.12 -5.85 8.74
N GLY A 96 -0.86 -5.78 8.31
CA GLY A 96 0.26 -6.30 9.08
C GLY A 96 0.97 -5.24 9.91
N MET A 97 2.07 -5.66 10.55
CA MET A 97 2.86 -4.79 11.42
C MET A 97 3.69 -3.80 10.62
N THR A 98 3.69 -2.57 11.08
CA THR A 98 4.57 -1.51 10.57
C THR A 98 5.73 -1.28 11.55
N ASP A 99 6.66 -0.43 11.15
CA ASP A 99 7.76 -0.05 12.03
C ASP A 99 7.34 0.93 13.13
N PHE A 100 6.08 1.33 13.16
CA PHE A 100 5.51 2.08 14.27
C PHE A 100 5.01 1.17 15.39
N ASP A 101 5.30 -0.13 15.33
CA ASP A 101 4.87 -1.14 16.30
C ASP A 101 3.35 -1.27 16.40
N ASP A 102 2.67 -1.05 15.27
CA ASP A 102 1.21 -1.13 15.20
C ASP A 102 0.82 -1.63 13.81
N THR A 103 -0.40 -2.12 13.69
CA THR A 103 -0.97 -2.53 12.42
C THR A 103 -1.74 -1.38 11.79
N GLY A 104 -1.95 -1.45 10.47
CA GLY A 104 -2.71 -0.45 9.76
C GLY A 104 -1.82 0.62 9.14
N TYR A 105 -2.43 1.73 8.76
CA TYR A 105 -1.73 2.82 8.08
C TYR A 105 -0.92 3.66 9.06
N GLY A 106 0.37 3.79 8.79
CA GLY A 106 1.23 4.77 9.45
C GLY A 106 1.76 5.73 8.41
N GLY A 107 1.33 6.98 8.45
CA GLY A 107 1.66 7.96 7.42
C GLY A 107 3.10 8.46 7.45
N PRO A 108 3.46 9.28 6.44
CA PRO A 108 4.80 9.88 6.39
C PRO A 108 5.15 10.67 7.65
N ALA A 109 6.40 10.54 8.09
CA ALA A 109 6.92 11.24 9.26
C ALA A 109 8.43 11.46 9.11
N PRO A 110 8.89 12.12 8.05
CA PRO A 110 10.34 12.29 7.83
C PRO A 110 10.92 13.21 8.90
N PRO A 111 12.00 12.79 9.61
CA PRO A 111 12.53 13.61 10.70
C PRO A 111 13.55 14.66 10.26
N ASP A 112 14.15 14.51 9.10
CA ASP A 112 15.32 15.29 8.69
C ASP A 112 15.08 16.16 7.44
N LYS A 113 14.46 15.59 6.41
CA LYS A 113 14.27 16.27 5.12
C LYS A 113 13.09 15.60 4.41
N ARG A 114 12.76 16.11 3.20
CA ARG A 114 11.73 15.49 2.37
C ARG A 114 12.14 14.07 1.99
N HIS A 115 11.25 13.12 2.21
CA HIS A 115 11.44 11.73 1.83
C HIS A 115 10.48 11.37 0.69
N THR A 116 10.86 10.37 -0.10
CA THR A 116 9.99 9.76 -1.11
C THR A 116 9.43 8.46 -0.55
N TYR A 117 8.11 8.35 -0.57
CA TYR A 117 7.39 7.17 -0.09
C TYR A 117 6.94 6.35 -1.26
N VAL A 118 7.09 5.03 -1.18
CA VAL A 118 6.81 4.12 -2.28
C VAL A 118 5.62 3.24 -1.91
N PHE A 119 4.56 3.32 -2.72
CA PHE A 119 3.40 2.44 -2.61
C PHE A 119 3.55 1.36 -3.68
N LYS A 120 3.58 0.10 -3.27
CA LYS A 120 3.72 -1.04 -4.17
C LYS A 120 2.47 -1.89 -4.08
N LEU A 121 1.79 -2.06 -5.20
CA LEU A 121 0.58 -2.86 -5.28
C LEU A 121 0.88 -4.10 -6.11
N TYR A 122 0.52 -5.25 -5.58
CA TYR A 122 0.78 -6.55 -6.22
C TYR A 122 -0.54 -7.23 -6.54
N ALA A 123 -0.69 -7.68 -7.79
CA ALA A 123 -1.78 -8.55 -8.18
C ALA A 123 -1.31 -9.99 -8.03
N LEU A 124 -2.03 -10.78 -7.25
CA LEU A 124 -1.63 -12.14 -6.89
C LEU A 124 -2.63 -13.17 -7.42
N ASP A 125 -2.13 -14.35 -7.74
CA ASP A 125 -2.98 -15.47 -8.20
C ASP A 125 -3.56 -16.29 -7.06
N SER A 126 -3.33 -15.87 -5.81
CA SER A 126 -3.85 -16.56 -4.64
C SER A 126 -4.12 -15.61 -3.50
N MET A 127 -4.87 -16.07 -2.50
CA MET A 127 -4.97 -15.43 -1.21
C MET A 127 -3.72 -15.74 -0.41
N LEU A 128 -3.41 -14.93 0.58
CA LEU A 128 -2.30 -15.17 1.50
C LEU A 128 -2.85 -15.63 2.85
N ASP A 129 -2.30 -16.72 3.36
CA ASP A 129 -2.67 -17.26 4.67
C ASP A 129 -1.64 -16.80 5.70
N LEU A 130 -1.85 -15.61 6.23
CA LEU A 130 -0.94 -14.96 7.16
C LEU A 130 -1.72 -14.42 8.36
N SER A 131 -1.08 -14.43 9.52
CA SER A 131 -1.66 -13.81 10.72
C SER A 131 -1.63 -12.29 10.56
N LYS A 132 -2.54 -11.60 11.25
CA LYS A 132 -2.66 -10.14 11.18
C LYS A 132 -1.47 -9.39 11.78
N GLU A 133 -0.51 -10.10 12.38
CA GLU A 133 0.70 -9.49 12.91
C GLU A 133 1.90 -9.73 12.01
N SER A 134 1.67 -10.26 10.80
CA SER A 134 2.74 -10.51 9.84
C SER A 134 3.40 -9.20 9.40
N THR A 135 4.70 -9.28 9.11
CA THR A 135 5.50 -8.15 8.69
C THR A 135 5.57 -8.05 7.17
N LYS A 136 6.17 -6.96 6.67
CA LYS A 136 6.47 -6.81 5.24
C LYS A 136 7.24 -8.03 4.72
N ALA A 137 8.26 -8.49 5.46
CA ALA A 137 9.06 -9.65 5.04
C ALA A 137 8.22 -10.92 4.94
N ASP A 138 7.29 -11.12 5.85
CA ASP A 138 6.39 -12.27 5.82
C ASP A 138 5.50 -12.24 4.58
N VAL A 139 4.97 -11.06 4.24
CA VAL A 139 4.11 -10.87 3.08
C VAL A 139 4.92 -11.09 1.80
N GLU A 140 6.10 -10.51 1.71
CA GLU A 140 6.97 -10.67 0.54
C GLU A 140 7.30 -12.14 0.29
N LYS A 141 7.60 -12.88 1.34
CA LYS A 141 7.89 -14.30 1.24
C LYS A 141 6.65 -15.09 0.77
N ALA A 142 5.49 -14.77 1.31
CA ALA A 142 4.25 -15.44 0.94
C ALA A 142 3.85 -15.15 -0.52
N MET A 143 4.23 -13.98 -1.04
CA MET A 143 3.93 -13.61 -2.43
C MET A 143 4.83 -14.28 -3.45
N GLU A 144 5.99 -14.84 -3.04
CA GLU A 144 6.92 -15.45 -3.99
C GLU A 144 6.22 -16.53 -4.84
N GLY A 145 6.35 -16.42 -6.16
CA GLY A 145 5.73 -17.37 -7.09
C GLY A 145 4.27 -17.11 -7.37
N HIS A 146 3.67 -16.07 -6.77
CA HIS A 146 2.24 -15.77 -6.93
C HIS A 146 1.97 -14.40 -7.55
N ILE A 147 3.00 -13.60 -7.81
CA ILE A 147 2.83 -12.25 -8.35
C ILE A 147 2.56 -12.30 -9.85
N ILE A 148 1.41 -11.79 -10.26
CA ILE A 148 1.03 -11.68 -11.68
C ILE A 148 1.59 -10.38 -12.25
N GLU A 149 1.35 -9.26 -11.58
CA GLU A 149 1.82 -7.94 -11.98
C GLU A 149 2.04 -7.07 -10.75
N GLN A 150 2.81 -6.02 -10.92
CA GLN A 150 3.10 -5.05 -9.86
C GLN A 150 2.90 -3.63 -10.41
N ALA A 151 2.33 -2.77 -9.59
CA ALA A 151 2.19 -1.35 -9.88
C ALA A 151 2.82 -0.54 -8.75
N THR A 152 3.39 0.61 -9.08
CA THR A 152 4.09 1.45 -8.11
C THR A 152 3.61 2.89 -8.23
N LEU A 153 3.41 3.53 -7.08
CA LEU A 153 3.10 4.95 -6.99
C LEU A 153 4.04 5.56 -5.96
N THR A 154 4.65 6.69 -6.29
CA THR A 154 5.51 7.39 -5.34
C THR A 154 4.90 8.72 -4.95
N GLY A 155 5.23 9.16 -3.74
CA GLY A 155 4.83 10.47 -3.26
C GLY A 155 5.85 10.99 -2.28
N THR A 156 5.97 12.33 -2.18
CA THR A 156 6.93 12.95 -1.27
C THR A 156 6.22 13.62 -0.10
N TYR A 157 6.96 13.80 0.98
CA TYR A 157 6.43 14.46 2.17
C TYR A 157 7.60 15.08 2.93
N ALA A 158 7.46 16.36 3.30
CA ALA A 158 8.48 17.09 4.05
C ALA A 158 8.15 17.06 5.55
N PRO A 159 9.16 17.29 6.42
CA PRO A 159 8.92 17.38 7.86
C PRO A 159 7.92 18.46 8.24
#